data_e06bfba93b32165f4a49502f43114e47
#
_entry.id   e06bfba93b32165f4a49502f43114e47
#
_cell.length_a   1.000
_cell.length_b   1.000
_cell.length_c   1.000
_cell.angle_alpha   90.00
_cell.angle_beta   90.00
_cell.angle_gamma   90.00
#
_symmetry.space_group_name_H-M   'P 1'
#
loop_
_entity.id
_entity.type
_entity.pdbx_description
1 polymer ?
#
loop_
_entity_poly.entity_id
_entity_poly.type
_entity_poly.pdbx_seq_one_letter_code
_entity_poly.pdbx_strand_id
1 'polypeptide(L)'
;MELGVQGKVAGLYVCADKGQPMRSVDRVRATEGIGLEGDRYALGKGAFSRKPGKIRQVSLISAEAIELANTDREIPYFWHETRRNIVVSGINLDERLLLDQPLLRIGSALLQLVDDCAPCNRPDMLSGKKGFSDAFEGLAGLRAQVLASGDISIGDLVEIDKTV
;
A
#
# COMPACT_ATOMS: atom_id res chain seq x y z
N MET A 1 -5.04 9.14 -27.24
CA MET A 1 -5.33 9.15 -25.79
C MET A 1 -5.05 7.76 -25.24
N GLU A 2 -3.97 7.62 -24.50
CA GLU A 2 -3.70 6.34 -23.87
C GLU A 2 -4.68 6.12 -22.71
N LEU A 3 -5.33 4.97 -22.71
CA LEU A 3 -6.15 4.54 -21.57
C LEU A 3 -5.20 4.27 -20.41
N GLY A 4 -5.42 4.94 -19.28
CA GLY A 4 -4.69 4.66 -18.05
C GLY A 4 -4.89 3.22 -17.59
N VAL A 5 -3.96 2.72 -16.79
CA VAL A 5 -4.09 1.40 -16.17
C VAL A 5 -5.14 1.49 -15.08
N GLN A 6 -6.09 0.57 -15.05
CA GLN A 6 -7.23 0.58 -14.11
C GLN A 6 -7.28 -0.69 -13.27
N GLY A 7 -7.64 -0.52 -12.01
CA GLY A 7 -7.90 -1.60 -11.07
C GLY A 7 -8.94 -1.18 -10.05
N LYS A 8 -9.06 -1.96 -8.98
CA LYS A 8 -10.03 -1.71 -7.91
C LYS A 8 -9.39 -1.85 -6.54
N VAL A 9 -9.93 -1.11 -5.57
CA VAL A 9 -9.59 -1.28 -4.16
C VAL A 9 -10.22 -2.59 -3.68
N ALA A 10 -9.39 -3.57 -3.37
CA ALA A 10 -9.81 -4.89 -2.89
C ALA A 10 -9.82 -4.97 -1.35
N GLY A 11 -8.98 -4.19 -0.68
CA GLY A 11 -8.92 -4.17 0.78
C GLY A 11 -8.31 -2.86 1.30
N LEU A 12 -8.72 -2.47 2.51
CA LEU A 12 -8.20 -1.30 3.20
C LEU A 12 -7.84 -1.68 4.63
N TYR A 13 -6.65 -1.29 5.06
CA TYR A 13 -6.10 -1.66 6.37
C TYR A 13 -5.38 -0.48 7.00
N VAL A 14 -5.68 -0.24 8.26
CA VAL A 14 -5.03 0.80 9.08
C VAL A 14 -4.74 0.25 10.47
N CYS A 15 -3.77 0.83 11.16
CA CYS A 15 -3.60 0.65 12.60
C CYS A 15 -3.01 1.91 13.20
N ALA A 16 -3.36 2.19 14.46
CA ALA A 16 -2.99 3.44 15.12
C ALA A 16 -1.55 3.47 15.61
N ASP A 17 -0.92 2.31 15.81
CA ASP A 17 0.44 2.20 16.33
C ASP A 17 1.22 1.07 15.65
N LYS A 18 2.54 1.23 15.56
CA LYS A 18 3.45 0.30 14.87
C LYS A 18 3.42 -1.14 15.35
N GLY A 19 3.04 -1.36 16.61
CA GLY A 19 3.00 -2.70 17.21
C GLY A 19 1.65 -3.39 17.14
N GLN A 20 0.64 -2.72 16.62
CA GLN A 20 -0.72 -3.26 16.55
C GLN A 20 -0.97 -4.02 15.26
N PRO A 21 -1.88 -5.01 15.26
CA PRO A 21 -2.36 -5.63 14.04
C PRO A 21 -3.03 -4.59 13.14
N MET A 22 -2.89 -4.76 11.84
CA MET A 22 -3.66 -3.97 10.88
C MET A 22 -5.13 -4.41 10.94
N ARG A 23 -6.03 -3.43 10.97
CA ARG A 23 -7.46 -3.72 11.00
C ARG A 23 -8.09 -3.33 9.66
N SER A 24 -9.00 -4.17 9.18
CA SER A 24 -9.77 -3.93 7.96
C SER A 24 -10.80 -2.82 8.19
N VAL A 25 -10.93 -1.92 7.24
CA VAL A 25 -11.97 -0.90 7.20
C VAL A 25 -12.63 -0.90 5.82
N ASP A 26 -13.90 -0.50 5.75
CA ASP A 26 -14.62 -0.42 4.47
C ASP A 26 -14.35 0.90 3.74
N ARG A 27 -13.99 1.92 4.48
CA ARG A 27 -13.78 3.27 3.98
C ARG A 27 -12.74 3.99 4.84
N VAL A 28 -11.95 4.85 4.21
CA VAL A 28 -10.95 5.67 4.91
C VAL A 28 -10.82 7.03 4.24
N ARG A 29 -10.54 8.06 5.02
CA ARG A 29 -10.21 9.39 4.52
C ARG A 29 -8.72 9.51 4.27
N ALA A 30 -8.33 9.86 3.05
CA ALA A 30 -6.96 10.24 2.72
C ALA A 30 -6.81 11.76 2.90
N THR A 31 -5.80 12.20 3.64
CA THR A 31 -5.57 13.61 3.92
C THR A 31 -4.28 14.10 3.24
N GLU A 32 -4.41 15.20 2.49
CA GLU A 32 -3.30 15.81 1.75
C GLU A 32 -2.08 16.02 2.64
N GLY A 33 -0.93 15.52 2.19
CA GLY A 33 0.36 15.68 2.85
C GLY A 33 0.53 14.89 4.15
N ILE A 34 -0.46 14.09 4.55
CA ILE A 34 -0.46 13.38 5.83
C ILE A 34 -0.54 11.86 5.66
N GLY A 35 -1.57 11.37 5.00
CA GLY A 35 -1.81 9.93 4.81
C GLY A 35 -3.25 9.55 5.09
N LEU A 36 -3.48 8.32 5.54
CA LEU A 36 -4.81 7.80 5.82
C LEU A 36 -5.20 8.07 7.26
N GLU A 37 -6.39 8.67 7.45
CA GLU A 37 -6.91 8.99 8.77
C GLU A 37 -6.98 7.74 9.66
N GLY A 38 -6.43 7.84 10.87
CA GLY A 38 -6.37 6.74 11.83
C GLY A 38 -5.20 5.77 11.64
N ASP A 39 -4.41 5.93 10.58
CA ASP A 39 -3.23 5.09 10.38
C ASP A 39 -1.99 5.64 11.10
N ARG A 40 -1.12 4.74 11.51
CA ARG A 40 0.10 5.04 12.26
C ARG A 40 1.01 6.06 11.59
N TYR A 41 1.13 6.04 10.27
CA TYR A 41 1.97 7.01 9.55
C TYR A 41 1.34 8.39 9.50
N ALA A 42 0.03 8.49 9.38
CA ALA A 42 -0.68 9.76 9.50
C ALA A 42 -0.56 10.34 10.92
N LEU A 43 -0.49 9.46 11.93
CA LEU A 43 -0.37 9.85 13.34
C LEU A 43 1.10 10.08 13.79
N GLY A 44 2.08 9.82 12.94
CA GLY A 44 3.50 9.92 13.29
C GLY A 44 4.00 8.80 14.21
N LYS A 45 3.30 7.68 14.28
CA LYS A 45 3.58 6.55 15.18
C LYS A 45 4.05 5.28 14.46
N GLY A 46 4.38 5.36 13.18
CA GLY A 46 4.92 4.25 12.42
C GLY A 46 6.35 3.90 12.81
N ALA A 47 6.77 2.67 12.51
CA ALA A 47 8.12 2.20 12.83
C ALA A 47 9.23 3.07 12.22
N PHE A 48 8.94 3.70 11.10
CA PHE A 48 9.90 4.54 10.37
C PHE A 48 9.52 6.02 10.34
N SER A 49 8.54 6.45 11.14
CA SER A 49 8.03 7.83 11.14
C SER A 49 9.10 8.88 11.48
N ARG A 50 10.11 8.50 12.25
CA ARG A 50 11.21 9.39 12.67
C ARG A 50 12.44 9.31 11.77
N LYS A 51 12.44 8.44 10.78
CA LYS A 51 13.57 8.33 9.84
C LYS A 51 13.41 9.36 8.73
N PRO A 52 14.40 10.27 8.54
CA PRO A 52 14.31 11.28 7.50
C PRO A 52 14.52 10.71 6.10
N GLY A 53 14.19 11.48 5.09
CA GLY A 53 14.56 11.24 3.70
C GLY A 53 13.58 10.46 2.85
N LYS A 54 12.50 9.93 3.43
CA LYS A 54 11.47 9.21 2.65
C LYS A 54 10.07 9.65 3.04
N ILE A 55 9.20 9.74 2.05
CA ILE A 55 7.78 10.01 2.26
C ILE A 55 7.09 8.70 2.64
N ARG A 56 6.49 8.67 3.82
CA ARG A 56 5.76 7.50 4.35
C ARG A 56 4.36 7.92 4.76
N GLN A 57 3.45 7.92 3.80
CA GLN A 57 2.06 8.30 4.03
C GLN A 57 1.12 7.12 3.80
N VAL A 58 1.19 6.51 2.62
CA VAL A 58 0.31 5.41 2.20
C VAL A 58 1.15 4.32 1.55
N SER A 59 0.81 3.08 1.80
CA SER A 59 1.42 1.93 1.13
C SER A 59 0.36 1.12 0.37
N LEU A 60 0.72 0.65 -0.82
CA LEU A 60 -0.16 -0.12 -1.69
C LEU A 60 0.53 -1.43 -2.07
N ILE A 61 -0.26 -2.48 -2.22
CA ILE A 61 0.22 -3.78 -2.71
C ILE A 61 -0.85 -4.39 -3.60
N SER A 62 -0.45 -5.16 -4.62
CA SER A 62 -1.44 -5.84 -5.45
C SER A 62 -1.88 -7.17 -4.82
N ALA A 63 -3.17 -7.49 -4.94
CA ALA A 63 -3.72 -8.77 -4.50
C ALA A 63 -3.02 -9.93 -5.22
N GLU A 64 -2.72 -9.76 -6.51
CA GLU A 64 -2.06 -10.75 -7.35
C GLU A 64 -0.60 -11.00 -6.89
N ALA A 65 0.09 -9.95 -6.42
CA ALA A 65 1.44 -10.10 -5.85
C ALA A 65 1.42 -10.89 -4.55
N ILE A 66 0.42 -10.68 -3.70
CA ILE A 66 0.26 -11.47 -2.46
C ILE A 66 -0.01 -12.92 -2.80
N GLU A 67 -0.87 -13.19 -3.76
CA GLU A 67 -1.15 -14.54 -4.23
C GLU A 67 0.11 -15.23 -4.76
N LEU A 68 0.88 -14.52 -5.58
CA LEU A 68 2.16 -15.03 -6.12
C LEU A 68 3.18 -15.32 -5.01
N ALA A 69 3.33 -14.41 -4.06
CA ALA A 69 4.25 -14.57 -2.92
C ALA A 69 3.87 -15.76 -2.03
N ASN A 70 2.59 -16.10 -1.97
CA ASN A 70 2.07 -17.23 -1.19
C ASN A 70 2.13 -18.58 -1.94
N THR A 71 2.49 -18.57 -3.22
CA THR A 71 2.62 -19.79 -4.00
C THR A 71 3.66 -20.72 -3.33
N ASP A 72 3.31 -21.99 -3.14
CA ASP A 72 4.15 -23.02 -2.52
C ASP A 72 4.46 -22.81 -1.01
N ARG A 73 3.76 -21.89 -0.35
CA ARG A 73 3.87 -21.73 1.09
C ARG A 73 2.85 -22.60 1.83
N GLU A 74 3.30 -23.33 2.84
CA GLU A 74 2.39 -24.09 3.72
C GLU A 74 1.53 -23.17 4.56
N ILE A 75 2.11 -22.05 5.03
CA ILE A 75 1.43 -21.06 5.88
C ILE A 75 1.44 -19.73 5.11
N PRO A 76 0.33 -19.39 4.42
CA PRO A 76 0.28 -18.17 3.65
C PRO A 76 0.17 -16.92 4.53
N TYR A 77 0.63 -15.78 4.01
CA TYR A 77 0.38 -14.48 4.61
C TYR A 77 -1.00 -13.99 4.23
N PHE A 78 -1.75 -13.53 5.21
CA PHE A 78 -3.01 -12.83 4.96
C PHE A 78 -2.73 -11.39 4.54
N TRP A 79 -3.68 -10.75 3.90
CA TRP A 79 -3.52 -9.39 3.40
C TRP A 79 -3.10 -8.41 4.50
N HIS A 80 -3.75 -8.43 5.66
CA HIS A 80 -3.42 -7.54 6.78
C HIS A 80 -2.00 -7.77 7.32
N GLU A 81 -1.46 -8.96 7.17
CA GLU A 81 -0.13 -9.30 7.67
C GLU A 81 0.99 -8.70 6.83
N THR A 82 0.70 -8.31 5.59
CA THR A 82 1.67 -7.59 4.75
C THR A 82 1.95 -6.18 5.28
N ARG A 83 1.07 -5.66 6.12
CA ARG A 83 1.12 -4.33 6.72
C ARG A 83 1.04 -3.18 5.70
N ARG A 84 0.46 -3.44 4.55
CA ARG A 84 0.15 -2.42 3.55
C ARG A 84 -1.26 -1.90 3.76
N ASN A 85 -1.46 -0.62 3.43
CA ASN A 85 -2.75 0.05 3.65
C ASN A 85 -3.80 -0.34 2.62
N ILE A 86 -3.46 -0.32 1.35
CA ILE A 86 -4.40 -0.51 0.25
C ILE A 86 -3.99 -1.73 -0.56
N VAL A 87 -4.87 -2.73 -0.60
CA VAL A 87 -4.72 -3.87 -1.49
C VAL A 87 -5.51 -3.57 -2.76
N VAL A 88 -4.83 -3.57 -3.89
CA VAL A 88 -5.39 -3.23 -5.20
C VAL A 88 -5.42 -4.48 -6.07
N SER A 89 -6.53 -4.72 -6.75
CA SER A 89 -6.65 -5.80 -7.75
C SER A 89 -6.60 -5.24 -9.16
N GLY A 90 -6.05 -6.03 -10.09
CA GLY A 90 -6.06 -5.70 -11.53
C GLY A 90 -4.94 -4.79 -11.99
N ILE A 91 -4.02 -4.40 -11.12
CA ILE A 91 -2.87 -3.57 -11.47
C ILE A 91 -1.58 -4.22 -10.96
N ASN A 92 -0.57 -4.29 -11.81
CA ASN A 92 0.77 -4.70 -11.40
C ASN A 92 1.51 -3.48 -10.82
N LEU A 93 1.66 -3.45 -9.50
CA LEU A 93 2.35 -2.38 -8.78
C LEU A 93 3.84 -2.69 -8.67
N ASP A 94 4.57 -2.68 -9.79
CA ASP A 94 6.00 -2.92 -9.76
C ASP A 94 6.80 -1.60 -9.85
N GLU A 95 8.09 -1.68 -9.49
CA GLU A 95 8.97 -0.50 -9.40
C GLU A 95 9.13 0.28 -10.70
N ARG A 96 8.85 -0.33 -11.86
CA ARG A 96 8.94 0.36 -13.15
C ARG A 96 7.93 1.50 -13.26
N LEU A 97 6.83 1.43 -12.53
CA LEU A 97 5.86 2.52 -12.45
C LEU A 97 6.46 3.78 -11.84
N LEU A 98 7.49 3.62 -10.99
CA LEU A 98 8.09 4.76 -10.29
C LEU A 98 8.91 5.68 -11.20
N LEU A 99 9.30 5.21 -12.39
CA LEU A 99 10.11 6.01 -13.32
C LEU A 99 9.46 7.34 -13.67
N ASP A 100 8.13 7.35 -13.81
CA ASP A 100 7.37 8.54 -14.19
C ASP A 100 6.67 9.19 -12.99
N GLN A 101 6.83 8.65 -11.79
CA GLN A 101 6.12 9.09 -10.57
C GLN A 101 4.64 9.37 -10.86
N PRO A 102 3.89 8.37 -11.35
CA PRO A 102 2.55 8.60 -11.87
C PRO A 102 1.56 9.00 -10.78
N LEU A 103 0.52 9.70 -11.22
CA LEU A 103 -0.61 10.03 -10.36
C LEU A 103 -1.57 8.86 -10.31
N LEU A 104 -2.16 8.64 -9.12
CA LEU A 104 -3.22 7.67 -8.91
C LEU A 104 -4.47 8.38 -8.45
N ARG A 105 -5.58 8.09 -9.13
CA ARG A 105 -6.91 8.47 -8.66
C ARG A 105 -7.52 7.25 -7.97
N ILE A 106 -7.83 7.40 -6.70
CA ILE A 106 -8.47 6.34 -5.92
C ILE A 106 -9.66 6.93 -5.20
N GLY A 107 -10.88 6.49 -5.56
CA GLY A 107 -12.09 7.12 -5.06
C GLY A 107 -12.10 8.60 -5.39
N SER A 108 -12.26 9.46 -4.39
CA SER A 108 -12.18 10.92 -4.57
C SER A 108 -10.81 11.51 -4.21
N ALA A 109 -9.82 10.68 -3.87
CA ALA A 109 -8.48 11.12 -3.51
C ALA A 109 -7.53 11.08 -4.73
N LEU A 110 -6.53 11.97 -4.70
CA LEU A 110 -5.43 11.97 -5.67
C LEU A 110 -4.13 11.68 -4.92
N LEU A 111 -3.44 10.64 -5.36
CA LEU A 111 -2.16 10.23 -4.82
C LEU A 111 -1.07 10.26 -5.91
N GLN A 112 0.18 10.20 -5.48
CA GLN A 112 1.32 10.05 -6.39
C GLN A 112 2.22 8.94 -5.87
N LEU A 113 2.62 8.02 -6.75
CA LEU A 113 3.61 7.00 -6.41
C LEU A 113 4.98 7.66 -6.24
N VAL A 114 5.68 7.35 -5.15
CA VAL A 114 6.93 8.02 -4.79
C VAL A 114 8.12 7.07 -4.59
N ASP A 115 7.88 5.83 -4.14
CA ASP A 115 8.96 4.91 -3.78
C ASP A 115 8.46 3.47 -3.72
N ASP A 116 9.38 2.51 -3.72
CA ASP A 116 9.07 1.11 -3.50
C ASP A 116 8.98 0.77 -2.01
N CYS A 117 8.24 -0.27 -1.68
CA CYS A 117 8.24 -0.86 -0.35
C CYS A 117 9.22 -2.04 -0.35
N ALA A 118 10.42 -1.86 0.17
CA ALA A 118 11.33 -2.98 0.35
C ALA A 118 10.75 -3.93 1.42
N PRO A 119 10.74 -5.25 1.18
CA PRO A 119 10.29 -6.19 2.20
C PRO A 119 11.29 -6.24 3.36
N CYS A 120 10.77 -6.36 4.58
CA CYS A 120 11.58 -6.48 5.78
C CYS A 120 11.04 -7.57 6.70
N ASN A 121 11.63 -7.77 7.87
CA ASN A 121 11.23 -8.81 8.80
C ASN A 121 10.09 -8.42 9.75
N ARG A 122 9.59 -7.19 9.69
CA ARG A 122 8.51 -6.75 10.60
C ARG A 122 7.23 -7.57 10.46
N PRO A 123 6.75 -7.90 9.25
CA PRO A 123 5.60 -8.79 9.13
C PRO A 123 5.80 -10.14 9.84
N ASP A 124 7.00 -10.70 9.78
CA ASP A 124 7.31 -11.95 10.48
C ASP A 124 7.30 -11.78 12.00
N MET A 125 7.91 -10.70 12.49
CA MET A 125 7.94 -10.41 13.93
C MET A 125 6.54 -10.25 14.51
N LEU A 126 5.62 -9.64 13.74
CA LEU A 126 4.27 -9.34 14.22
C LEU A 126 3.28 -10.48 13.98
N SER A 127 3.49 -11.30 12.96
CA SER A 127 2.60 -12.42 12.61
C SER A 127 3.02 -13.75 13.25
N GLY A 128 4.28 -13.89 13.63
CA GLY A 128 4.86 -15.17 14.05
C GLY A 128 5.21 -16.08 12.88
N LYS A 129 5.02 -15.63 11.64
CA LYS A 129 5.39 -16.37 10.42
C LYS A 129 6.85 -16.07 10.05
N LYS A 130 7.40 -16.81 9.09
CA LYS A 130 8.78 -16.65 8.64
C LYS A 130 8.87 -16.58 7.11
N GLY A 131 9.85 -15.82 6.61
CA GLY A 131 10.18 -15.78 5.20
C GLY A 131 9.51 -14.69 4.39
N PHE A 132 8.98 -13.65 5.03
CA PHE A 132 8.32 -12.55 4.33
C PHE A 132 9.25 -11.85 3.33
N SER A 133 10.47 -11.49 3.74
CA SER A 133 11.42 -10.79 2.86
C SER A 133 11.71 -11.57 1.57
N ASP A 134 11.93 -12.86 1.69
CA ASP A 134 12.23 -13.70 0.52
C ASP A 134 10.99 -13.89 -0.35
N ALA A 135 9.83 -14.16 0.27
CA ALA A 135 8.59 -14.39 -0.46
C ALA A 135 8.11 -13.14 -1.22
N PHE A 136 8.31 -11.96 -0.64
CA PHE A 136 7.83 -10.70 -1.20
C PHE A 136 8.92 -9.88 -1.91
N GLU A 137 10.06 -10.45 -2.19
CA GLU A 137 11.09 -9.76 -2.97
C GLU A 137 10.54 -9.34 -4.34
N GLY A 138 10.59 -8.03 -4.64
CA GLY A 138 9.98 -7.46 -5.84
C GLY A 138 8.46 -7.41 -5.86
N LEU A 139 7.79 -7.89 -4.80
CA LEU A 139 6.33 -8.02 -4.70
C LEU A 139 5.72 -7.24 -3.53
N ALA A 140 6.53 -6.48 -2.81
CA ALA A 140 6.11 -5.87 -1.53
C ALA A 140 5.33 -4.56 -1.68
N GLY A 141 5.09 -4.11 -2.90
CA GLY A 141 4.26 -2.96 -3.18
C GLY A 141 5.01 -1.63 -3.26
N LEU A 142 4.26 -0.55 -3.31
CA LEU A 142 4.77 0.81 -3.53
C LEU A 142 4.20 1.77 -2.48
N ARG A 143 4.91 2.87 -2.26
CA ARG A 143 4.45 3.97 -1.41
C ARG A 143 3.92 5.11 -2.26
N ALA A 144 2.98 5.83 -1.69
CA ALA A 144 2.38 7.01 -2.30
C ALA A 144 2.25 8.14 -1.29
N GLN A 145 2.22 9.37 -1.81
CA GLN A 145 1.82 10.54 -1.03
C GLN A 145 0.43 11.00 -1.47
N VAL A 146 -0.31 11.61 -0.55
CA VAL A 146 -1.62 12.16 -0.85
C VAL A 146 -1.45 13.60 -1.32
N LEU A 147 -1.84 13.87 -2.58
CA LEU A 147 -1.77 15.20 -3.18
C LEU A 147 -3.08 15.99 -3.01
N ALA A 148 -4.22 15.30 -3.01
CA ALA A 148 -5.52 15.92 -2.75
C ALA A 148 -6.34 14.98 -1.88
N SER A 149 -6.92 15.52 -0.83
CA SER A 149 -7.74 14.76 0.12
C SER A 149 -8.98 14.20 -0.54
N GLY A 150 -9.42 13.05 -0.07
CA GLY A 150 -10.63 12.39 -0.53
C GLY A 150 -10.93 11.12 0.25
N ASP A 151 -12.07 10.52 -0.04
CA ASP A 151 -12.50 9.27 0.57
C ASP A 151 -12.18 8.10 -0.35
N ILE A 152 -11.71 7.02 0.24
CA ILE A 152 -11.39 5.76 -0.44
C ILE A 152 -12.25 4.67 0.18
N SER A 153 -12.97 3.92 -0.64
CA SER A 153 -13.82 2.81 -0.21
C SER A 153 -13.46 1.52 -0.94
N ILE A 154 -13.69 0.39 -0.32
CA ILE A 154 -13.56 -0.92 -0.99
C ILE A 154 -14.45 -0.93 -2.22
N GLY A 155 -13.92 -1.40 -3.35
CA GLY A 155 -14.59 -1.41 -4.64
C GLY A 155 -14.36 -0.18 -5.50
N ASP A 156 -13.76 0.88 -4.94
CA ASP A 156 -13.45 2.09 -5.71
C ASP A 156 -12.48 1.79 -6.84
N LEU A 157 -12.63 2.53 -7.92
CA LEU A 157 -11.73 2.47 -9.07
C LEU A 157 -10.36 3.05 -8.68
N VAL A 158 -9.32 2.38 -9.12
CA VAL A 158 -7.92 2.86 -9.05
C VAL A 158 -7.46 3.12 -10.47
N GLU A 159 -7.11 4.36 -10.79
CA GLU A 159 -6.61 4.75 -12.11
C GLU A 159 -5.20 5.30 -11.98
N ILE A 160 -4.29 4.75 -12.78
CA ILE A 160 -2.93 5.27 -12.89
C ILE A 160 -2.84 6.08 -14.17
N ASP A 161 -2.56 7.38 -14.03
CA ASP A 161 -2.33 8.25 -15.18
C ASP A 161 -0.93 7.99 -15.72
N LYS A 162 -0.83 7.46 -16.92
CA LYS A 162 0.44 7.44 -17.63
C LYS A 162 0.68 8.84 -18.17
N THR A 163 1.68 9.52 -17.65
CA THR A 163 2.16 10.77 -18.23
C THR A 163 2.77 10.48 -19.59
N VAL A 164 2.27 11.19 -20.57
CA VAL A 164 2.81 11.15 -21.92
C VAL A 164 4.14 11.93 -21.96
#